data_18645ad8c1d2acb931f13267d2cc3af0
#
_entry.id   18645ad8c1d2acb931f13267d2cc3af0
#
_cell.length_a   1.000
_cell.length_b   1.000
_cell.length_c   1.000
_cell.angle_alpha   90.00
_cell.angle_beta   90.00
_cell.angle_gamma   90.00
#
_symmetry.space_group_name_H-M   'P 1'
#
loop_
_entity.id
_entity.type
_entity.pdbx_description
1 polymer ?
#
loop_
_entity_poly.entity_id
_entity_poly.type
_entity_poly.pdbx_seq_one_letter_code
_entity_poly.pdbx_strand_id
1 'polypeptide(L)'
;MSASAAEHTTEHDGDAQEQTRRIQEGFTSFLLQSGALKFGDFTLKSGRRSPYFINAGAFNDGRLIALLGEFYARTIVQAVKQGTLPADIDTVFGPAYKGIPLAVSTAIALSGAHGMPVGYTFDRKEVKDHGDGGLMVGTQLRDGMRVLLVDDVMTAGTAVRQVVPKIMSQAKVTIVGLVLSVDRMERTGQGQGSAVESIMDEFHFPVISIVNVRQIFGAAASMKGPDGSPILDQRTADAARNYLARYGA
;
A
#
# COMPACT_ATOMS: atom_id res chain seq x y z
N MET A 1 5.20 36.48 -22.80
CA MET A 1 4.55 35.14 -22.91
C MET A 1 5.05 34.10 -21.92
N SER A 2 5.71 34.48 -20.81
CA SER A 2 6.40 33.52 -19.88
C SER A 2 5.70 33.36 -18.52
N ALA A 3 4.76 34.22 -18.14
CA ALA A 3 4.10 34.14 -16.82
C ALA A 3 2.94 33.12 -16.74
N SER A 4 2.20 32.91 -17.85
CA SER A 4 1.02 32.01 -17.88
C SER A 4 1.35 30.52 -17.74
N ALA A 5 2.55 30.07 -18.11
CA ALA A 5 2.94 28.65 -18.00
C ALA A 5 3.35 28.27 -16.57
N ALA A 6 3.89 29.20 -15.80
CA ALA A 6 4.32 28.96 -14.42
C ALA A 6 3.11 28.90 -13.45
N GLU A 7 2.08 29.72 -13.70
CA GLU A 7 0.85 29.70 -12.88
C GLU A 7 0.03 28.43 -13.08
N HIS A 8 -0.05 27.89 -14.30
CA HIS A 8 -0.76 26.63 -14.57
C HIS A 8 -0.09 25.40 -13.94
N THR A 9 1.24 25.41 -13.80
CA THR A 9 1.99 24.28 -13.19
C THR A 9 1.77 24.25 -11.67
N THR A 10 1.72 25.41 -11.01
CA THR A 10 1.53 25.50 -9.55
C THR A 10 0.10 25.17 -9.10
N GLU A 11 -0.92 25.48 -9.89
CA GLU A 11 -2.32 25.09 -9.60
C GLU A 11 -2.50 23.57 -9.73
N HIS A 12 -1.93 22.93 -10.75
CA HIS A 12 -2.02 21.48 -10.94
C HIS A 12 -1.30 20.70 -9.85
N ASP A 13 -0.15 21.19 -9.37
CA ASP A 13 0.58 20.56 -8.26
C ASP A 13 -0.18 20.69 -6.93
N GLY A 14 -0.84 21.81 -6.69
CA GLY A 14 -1.70 22.02 -5.51
C GLY A 14 -2.90 21.08 -5.46
N ASP A 15 -3.58 20.90 -6.57
CA ASP A 15 -4.73 19.98 -6.69
C ASP A 15 -4.32 18.53 -6.50
N ALA A 16 -3.16 18.13 -7.04
CA ALA A 16 -2.64 16.77 -6.90
C ALA A 16 -2.26 16.45 -5.45
N GLN A 17 -1.64 17.39 -4.75
CA GLN A 17 -1.29 17.26 -3.33
C GLN A 17 -2.53 17.20 -2.43
N GLU A 18 -3.52 18.04 -2.69
CA GLU A 18 -4.79 18.05 -1.95
C GLU A 18 -5.55 16.73 -2.16
N GLN A 19 -5.58 16.19 -3.38
CA GLN A 19 -6.21 14.89 -3.65
C GLN A 19 -5.48 13.75 -2.92
N THR A 20 -4.16 13.76 -2.90
CA THR A 20 -3.36 12.80 -2.13
C THR A 20 -3.68 12.89 -0.64
N ARG A 21 -3.74 14.09 -0.07
CA ARG A 21 -4.11 14.31 1.33
C ARG A 21 -5.50 13.76 1.66
N ARG A 22 -6.50 14.00 0.81
CA ARG A 22 -7.86 13.47 0.98
C ARG A 22 -7.90 11.94 0.98
N ILE A 23 -7.13 11.30 0.11
CA ILE A 23 -6.99 9.83 0.10
C ILE A 23 -6.43 9.35 1.44
N GLN A 24 -5.37 9.98 1.93
CA GLN A 24 -4.68 9.61 3.16
C GLN A 24 -5.55 9.78 4.42
N GLU A 25 -6.25 10.91 4.54
CA GLU A 25 -7.19 11.18 5.63
C GLU A 25 -8.38 10.21 5.60
N GLY A 26 -8.95 10.02 4.41
CA GLY A 26 -10.05 9.05 4.21
C GLY A 26 -9.64 7.63 4.53
N PHE A 27 -8.44 7.22 4.13
CA PHE A 27 -7.91 5.89 4.44
C PHE A 27 -7.62 5.71 5.93
N THR A 28 -7.06 6.72 6.60
CA THR A 28 -6.86 6.70 8.06
C THR A 28 -8.18 6.52 8.80
N SER A 29 -9.23 7.27 8.40
CA SER A 29 -10.58 7.10 8.93
C SER A 29 -11.13 5.69 8.69
N PHE A 30 -10.96 5.15 7.50
CA PHE A 30 -11.36 3.79 7.15
C PHE A 30 -10.65 2.72 7.99
N LEU A 31 -9.34 2.86 8.22
CA LEU A 31 -8.56 1.96 9.07
C LEU A 31 -9.08 1.95 10.51
N LEU A 32 -9.46 3.11 11.05
CA LEU A 32 -10.02 3.25 12.39
C LEU A 32 -11.42 2.63 12.47
N GLN A 33 -12.32 2.97 11.55
CA GLN A 33 -13.70 2.51 11.52
C GLN A 33 -13.83 1.00 11.31
N SER A 34 -12.93 0.41 10.52
CA SER A 34 -12.88 -1.04 10.30
C SER A 34 -12.25 -1.82 11.47
N GLY A 35 -11.65 -1.12 12.44
CA GLY A 35 -10.87 -1.74 13.51
C GLY A 35 -9.52 -2.33 13.04
N ALA A 36 -9.11 -2.04 11.81
CA ALA A 36 -7.81 -2.43 11.28
C ALA A 36 -6.66 -1.67 11.95
N LEU A 37 -6.90 -0.41 12.33
CA LEU A 37 -5.98 0.41 13.11
C LEU A 37 -6.51 0.59 14.52
N LYS A 38 -5.65 0.33 15.51
CA LYS A 38 -5.94 0.57 16.94
C LYS A 38 -4.77 1.31 17.57
N PHE A 39 -5.08 2.28 18.42
CA PHE A 39 -4.11 2.94 19.30
C PHE A 39 -4.14 2.31 20.68
N GLY A 40 -3.00 2.25 21.36
CA GLY A 40 -2.86 1.65 22.68
C GLY A 40 -1.45 1.11 22.91
N ASP A 41 -1.32 0.17 23.83
CA ASP A 41 -0.05 -0.46 24.17
C ASP A 41 -0.04 -1.92 23.70
N PHE A 42 0.69 -2.18 22.63
CA PHE A 42 0.73 -3.48 21.99
C PHE A 42 2.15 -4.06 22.02
N THR A 43 2.26 -5.36 22.23
CA THR A 43 3.50 -6.09 22.05
C THR A 43 3.48 -6.75 20.68
N LEU A 44 4.38 -6.35 19.78
CA LEU A 44 4.53 -6.93 18.45
C LEU A 44 5.20 -8.31 18.51
N LYS A 45 5.10 -9.09 17.43
CA LYS A 45 5.79 -10.40 17.30
C LYS A 45 7.30 -10.31 17.50
N SER A 46 7.90 -9.17 17.23
CA SER A 46 9.32 -8.87 17.47
C SER A 46 9.67 -8.60 18.95
N GLY A 47 8.69 -8.62 19.86
CA GLY A 47 8.85 -8.23 21.26
C GLY A 47 8.84 -6.71 21.50
N ARG A 48 8.78 -5.88 20.45
CA ARG A 48 8.71 -4.40 20.59
C ARG A 48 7.36 -3.98 21.13
N ARG A 49 7.37 -3.02 22.06
CA ARG A 49 6.15 -2.30 22.48
C ARG A 49 5.82 -1.23 21.46
N SER A 50 4.58 -1.23 20.94
CA SER A 50 4.10 -0.29 19.92
C SER A 50 2.86 0.45 20.40
N PRO A 51 2.76 1.77 20.18
CA PRO A 51 1.58 2.57 20.53
C PRO A 51 0.43 2.40 19.54
N TYR A 52 0.59 1.59 18.51
CA TYR A 52 -0.42 1.29 17.53
C TYR A 52 -0.29 -0.15 17.02
N PHE A 53 -1.41 -0.66 16.53
CA PHE A 53 -1.47 -1.99 15.91
C PHE A 53 -2.28 -1.94 14.63
N ILE A 54 -1.76 -2.51 13.55
CA ILE A 54 -2.43 -2.64 12.26
C ILE A 54 -2.71 -4.11 12.00
N ASN A 55 -4.00 -4.42 11.76
CA ASN A 55 -4.48 -5.76 11.48
C ASN A 55 -5.28 -5.81 10.17
N ALA A 56 -4.63 -6.17 9.08
CA ALA A 56 -5.30 -6.35 7.78
C ALA A 56 -6.36 -7.46 7.78
N GLY A 57 -6.36 -8.36 8.77
CA GLY A 57 -7.42 -9.35 8.96
C GLY A 57 -8.79 -8.78 9.34
N ALA A 58 -8.86 -7.48 9.66
CA ALA A 58 -10.12 -6.79 9.91
C ALA A 58 -10.95 -6.57 8.62
N PHE A 59 -10.35 -6.65 7.44
CA PHE A 59 -11.04 -6.52 6.16
C PHE A 59 -11.64 -7.87 5.72
N ASN A 60 -12.63 -8.35 6.45
CA ASN A 60 -13.15 -9.71 6.37
C ASN A 60 -14.57 -9.81 5.80
N ASP A 61 -15.12 -8.71 5.31
CA ASP A 61 -16.41 -8.69 4.60
C ASP A 61 -16.30 -8.03 3.22
N GLY A 62 -17.34 -8.25 2.37
CA GLY A 62 -17.36 -7.77 0.99
C GLY A 62 -17.33 -6.23 0.89
N ARG A 63 -17.93 -5.51 1.84
CA ARG A 63 -17.94 -4.05 1.86
C ARG A 63 -16.55 -3.50 2.21
N LEU A 64 -15.92 -4.05 3.23
CA LEU A 64 -14.60 -3.60 3.67
C LEU A 64 -13.52 -3.89 2.63
N ILE A 65 -13.54 -5.08 2.01
CA ILE A 65 -12.54 -5.41 0.97
C ILE A 65 -12.75 -4.61 -0.31
N ALA A 66 -14.00 -4.29 -0.68
CA ALA A 66 -14.30 -3.43 -1.82
C ALA A 66 -13.81 -1.99 -1.59
N LEU A 67 -14.04 -1.42 -0.40
CA LEU A 67 -13.52 -0.09 -0.02
C LEU A 67 -11.99 -0.07 0.02
N LEU A 68 -11.36 -1.13 0.52
CA LEU A 68 -9.91 -1.25 0.52
C LEU A 68 -9.36 -1.22 -0.91
N GLY A 69 -9.93 -2.02 -1.81
CA GLY A 69 -9.58 -2.01 -3.24
C GLY A 69 -9.74 -0.65 -3.90
N GLU A 70 -10.78 0.10 -3.53
CA GLU A 70 -11.00 1.47 -4.00
C GLU A 70 -9.90 2.44 -3.53
N PHE A 71 -9.42 2.33 -2.28
CA PHE A 71 -8.30 3.15 -1.80
C PHE A 71 -7.00 2.83 -2.54
N TYR A 72 -6.72 1.54 -2.82
CA TYR A 72 -5.59 1.16 -3.68
C TYR A 72 -5.74 1.75 -5.08
N ALA A 73 -6.91 1.62 -5.69
CA ALA A 73 -7.17 2.14 -7.03
C ALA A 73 -6.97 3.65 -7.11
N ARG A 74 -7.52 4.43 -6.16
CA ARG A 74 -7.31 5.89 -6.11
C ARG A 74 -5.84 6.25 -5.98
N THR A 75 -5.09 5.54 -5.15
CA THR A 75 -3.65 5.77 -4.98
C THR A 75 -2.89 5.48 -6.26
N ILE A 76 -3.22 4.37 -6.95
CA ILE A 76 -2.62 4.01 -8.24
C ILE A 76 -2.92 5.07 -9.29
N VAL A 77 -4.19 5.46 -9.45
CA VAL A 77 -4.61 6.51 -10.39
C VAL A 77 -3.90 7.83 -10.11
N GLN A 78 -3.76 8.20 -8.84
CA GLN A 78 -3.04 9.41 -8.46
C GLN A 78 -1.55 9.31 -8.80
N ALA A 79 -0.92 8.17 -8.55
CA ALA A 79 0.48 7.92 -8.89
C ALA A 79 0.73 7.92 -10.41
N VAL A 80 -0.23 7.43 -11.19
CA VAL A 80 -0.18 7.53 -12.67
C VAL A 80 -0.28 8.98 -13.12
N LYS A 81 -1.21 9.77 -12.56
CA LYS A 81 -1.32 11.21 -12.88
C LYS A 81 -0.07 11.99 -12.52
N GLN A 82 0.63 11.60 -11.48
CA GLN A 82 1.90 12.20 -11.03
C GLN A 82 3.14 11.67 -11.79
N GLY A 83 2.96 10.70 -12.71
CA GLY A 83 4.06 10.10 -13.46
C GLY A 83 4.96 9.15 -12.66
N THR A 84 4.57 8.80 -11.42
CA THR A 84 5.29 7.82 -10.59
C THR A 84 5.07 6.40 -11.07
N LEU A 85 3.88 6.09 -11.59
CA LEU A 85 3.53 4.83 -12.23
C LEU A 85 3.16 5.07 -13.69
N PRO A 86 3.40 4.10 -14.59
CA PRO A 86 2.93 4.17 -15.97
C PRO A 86 1.40 3.95 -16.04
N ALA A 87 0.77 4.46 -17.08
CA ALA A 87 -0.67 4.29 -17.29
C ALA A 87 -1.06 2.89 -17.82
N ASP A 88 -0.13 2.21 -18.48
CA ASP A 88 -0.33 0.92 -19.16
C ASP A 88 0.11 -0.25 -18.28
N ILE A 89 -0.61 -0.45 -17.17
CA ILE A 89 -0.45 -1.60 -16.26
C ILE A 89 -1.29 -2.75 -16.80
N ASP A 90 -0.69 -3.93 -17.02
CA ASP A 90 -1.40 -5.10 -17.54
C ASP A 90 -2.08 -5.91 -16.45
N THR A 91 -1.44 -6.06 -15.29
CA THR A 91 -1.99 -6.84 -14.18
C THR A 91 -1.52 -6.34 -12.82
N VAL A 92 -2.41 -6.46 -11.83
CA VAL A 92 -2.10 -6.25 -10.41
C VAL A 92 -1.78 -7.59 -9.79
N PHE A 93 -0.62 -7.70 -9.17
CA PHE A 93 -0.14 -8.92 -8.55
C PHE A 93 -0.18 -8.83 -7.02
N GLY A 94 -0.82 -9.81 -6.37
CA GLY A 94 -0.87 -9.90 -4.91
C GLY A 94 -0.27 -11.21 -4.39
N PRO A 95 0.80 -11.18 -3.55
CA PRO A 95 1.39 -12.39 -2.99
C PRO A 95 0.42 -13.19 -2.13
N ALA A 96 0.37 -14.52 -2.31
CA ALA A 96 -0.49 -15.38 -1.49
C ALA A 96 -0.04 -15.37 -0.01
N TYR A 97 -0.98 -15.28 0.96
CA TYR A 97 -2.45 -15.36 0.72
C TYR A 97 -3.15 -14.01 0.85
N LYS A 98 -2.61 -13.06 1.63
CA LYS A 98 -3.25 -11.75 1.91
C LYS A 98 -3.32 -10.85 0.69
N GLY A 99 -2.33 -10.92 -0.21
CA GLY A 99 -2.31 -10.16 -1.44
C GLY A 99 -3.41 -10.57 -2.43
N ILE A 100 -3.94 -11.79 -2.33
CA ILE A 100 -4.99 -12.28 -3.25
C ILE A 100 -6.23 -11.36 -3.24
N PRO A 101 -6.93 -11.17 -2.10
CA PRO A 101 -8.07 -10.28 -2.07
C PRO A 101 -7.72 -8.84 -2.42
N LEU A 102 -6.50 -8.37 -2.10
CA LEU A 102 -6.03 -7.03 -2.47
C LEU A 102 -5.92 -6.87 -3.98
N ALA A 103 -5.26 -7.81 -4.67
CA ALA A 103 -5.11 -7.76 -6.12
C ALA A 103 -6.46 -7.80 -6.84
N VAL A 104 -7.35 -8.69 -6.41
CA VAL A 104 -8.69 -8.85 -7.00
C VAL A 104 -9.53 -7.60 -6.78
N SER A 105 -9.64 -7.09 -5.56
CA SER A 105 -10.45 -5.90 -5.25
C SER A 105 -9.90 -4.64 -5.92
N THR A 106 -8.58 -4.49 -5.99
CA THR A 106 -7.92 -3.38 -6.69
C THR A 106 -8.19 -3.43 -8.19
N ALA A 107 -8.07 -4.61 -8.82
CA ALA A 107 -8.35 -4.76 -10.25
C ALA A 107 -9.82 -4.47 -10.58
N ILE A 108 -10.76 -4.91 -9.73
CA ILE A 108 -12.20 -4.60 -9.86
C ILE A 108 -12.41 -3.08 -9.80
N ALA A 109 -11.81 -2.39 -8.81
CA ALA A 109 -11.97 -0.95 -8.64
C ALA A 109 -11.35 -0.16 -9.81
N LEU A 110 -10.13 -0.48 -10.23
CA LEU A 110 -9.46 0.15 -11.37
C LEU A 110 -10.28 0.01 -12.65
N SER A 111 -10.74 -1.20 -12.95
CA SER A 111 -11.50 -1.48 -14.19
C SER A 111 -12.92 -0.90 -14.16
N GLY A 112 -13.61 -0.99 -13.01
CA GLY A 112 -15.02 -0.60 -12.90
C GLY A 112 -15.24 0.90 -12.67
N ALA A 113 -14.42 1.54 -11.84
CA ALA A 113 -14.66 2.92 -11.43
C ALA A 113 -13.67 3.93 -12.03
N HIS A 114 -12.48 3.49 -12.45
CA HIS A 114 -11.41 4.39 -12.89
C HIS A 114 -11.04 4.28 -14.37
N GLY A 115 -11.72 3.41 -15.14
CA GLY A 115 -11.48 3.25 -16.58
C GLY A 115 -10.09 2.70 -16.93
N MET A 116 -9.43 2.02 -15.98
CA MET A 116 -8.14 1.36 -16.16
C MET A 116 -8.33 -0.15 -16.18
N PRO A 117 -8.60 -0.76 -17.34
CA PRO A 117 -8.80 -2.21 -17.44
C PRO A 117 -7.49 -2.93 -17.15
N VAL A 118 -7.42 -3.64 -16.05
CA VAL A 118 -6.24 -4.42 -15.63
C VAL A 118 -6.65 -5.82 -15.23
N GLY A 119 -5.76 -6.79 -15.44
CA GLY A 119 -5.92 -8.13 -14.90
C GLY A 119 -5.55 -8.21 -13.42
N TYR A 120 -5.75 -9.39 -12.83
CA TYR A 120 -5.16 -9.73 -11.53
C TYR A 120 -4.37 -11.02 -11.63
N THR A 121 -3.32 -11.14 -10.82
CA THR A 121 -2.47 -12.33 -10.74
C THR A 121 -2.05 -12.56 -9.29
N PHE A 122 -1.91 -13.81 -8.89
CA PHE A 122 -1.31 -14.18 -7.62
C PHE A 122 -0.55 -15.50 -7.72
N ASP A 123 0.41 -15.74 -6.82
CA ASP A 123 1.15 -16.98 -6.78
C ASP A 123 0.43 -18.04 -5.95
N ARG A 124 0.70 -19.29 -6.28
CA ARG A 124 0.38 -20.45 -5.43
C ARG A 124 1.59 -20.75 -4.53
N LYS A 125 1.33 -21.22 -3.32
CA LYS A 125 2.41 -21.73 -2.44
C LYS A 125 2.91 -23.10 -2.87
N GLU A 126 2.04 -23.87 -3.53
CA GLU A 126 2.35 -25.21 -4.03
C GLU A 126 2.04 -25.30 -5.53
N VAL A 127 2.92 -25.95 -6.27
CA VAL A 127 2.72 -26.21 -7.70
C VAL A 127 1.60 -27.22 -7.85
N LYS A 128 0.67 -26.97 -8.78
CA LYS A 128 -0.40 -27.91 -9.10
C LYS A 128 0.00 -28.69 -10.35
N ASP A 129 0.04 -30.01 -10.23
CA ASP A 129 0.47 -30.91 -11.34
C ASP A 129 -0.65 -31.23 -12.35
N HIS A 130 -1.92 -30.85 -12.06
CA HIS A 130 -3.09 -31.17 -12.87
C HIS A 130 -4.00 -29.97 -13.11
N GLY A 131 -4.66 -29.90 -14.27
CA GLY A 131 -5.56 -28.83 -14.71
C GLY A 131 -4.80 -27.62 -15.19
N ASP A 132 -5.30 -26.40 -14.86
CA ASP A 132 -4.58 -25.14 -15.10
C ASP A 132 -3.33 -25.08 -14.21
N GLY A 133 -2.35 -25.91 -14.53
CA GLY A 133 -1.08 -26.08 -13.81
C GLY A 133 -0.29 -24.77 -13.77
N GLY A 134 0.73 -24.72 -12.87
CA GLY A 134 1.65 -23.60 -12.75
C GLY A 134 1.62 -22.92 -11.40
N LEU A 135 2.55 -22.00 -11.23
CA LEU A 135 2.75 -21.23 -9.99
C LEU A 135 1.81 -20.03 -9.88
N MET A 136 1.22 -19.56 -10.99
CA MET A 136 0.42 -18.34 -11.06
C MET A 136 -1.05 -18.64 -11.37
N VAL A 137 -1.95 -17.80 -10.87
CA VAL A 137 -3.40 -17.85 -11.09
C VAL A 137 -3.86 -16.45 -11.50
N GLY A 138 -4.91 -16.38 -12.34
CA GLY A 138 -5.45 -15.16 -12.91
C GLY A 138 -4.86 -14.88 -14.28
N THR A 139 -4.48 -13.65 -14.56
CA THR A 139 -3.86 -13.26 -15.83
C THR A 139 -2.52 -13.96 -15.99
N GLN A 140 -2.38 -14.71 -17.09
CA GLN A 140 -1.11 -15.36 -17.41
C GLN A 140 -0.06 -14.33 -17.81
N LEU A 141 1.10 -14.37 -17.17
CA LEU A 141 2.21 -13.48 -17.45
C LEU A 141 2.83 -13.84 -18.82
N ARG A 142 3.14 -12.82 -19.60
CA ARG A 142 3.77 -12.91 -20.93
C ARG A 142 4.89 -11.88 -21.04
N ASP A 143 5.83 -12.12 -21.92
CA ASP A 143 6.93 -11.20 -22.18
C ASP A 143 6.41 -9.81 -22.54
N GLY A 144 7.03 -8.78 -21.99
CA GLY A 144 6.70 -7.38 -22.18
C GLY A 144 5.59 -6.83 -21.28
N MET A 145 4.87 -7.68 -20.52
CA MET A 145 3.83 -7.19 -19.59
C MET A 145 4.39 -6.35 -18.46
N ARG A 146 3.56 -5.41 -17.99
CA ARG A 146 3.81 -4.51 -16.86
C ARG A 146 2.99 -4.96 -15.67
N VAL A 147 3.68 -5.35 -14.60
CA VAL A 147 3.10 -5.93 -13.39
C VAL A 147 3.22 -4.93 -12.24
N LEU A 148 2.10 -4.56 -11.63
CA LEU A 148 2.06 -3.77 -10.42
C LEU A 148 1.85 -4.68 -9.22
N LEU A 149 2.74 -4.64 -8.22
CA LEU A 149 2.59 -5.39 -6.98
C LEU A 149 1.68 -4.65 -6.00
N VAL A 150 0.89 -5.41 -5.22
CA VAL A 150 0.14 -4.89 -4.06
C VAL A 150 0.37 -5.79 -2.84
N ASP A 151 0.57 -5.19 -1.67
CA ASP A 151 0.63 -5.93 -0.40
C ASP A 151 0.06 -5.08 0.74
N ASP A 152 -0.20 -5.68 1.91
CA ASP A 152 -0.81 -4.96 3.05
C ASP A 152 0.20 -4.04 3.75
N VAL A 153 1.11 -4.58 4.50
CA VAL A 153 2.12 -3.86 5.29
C VAL A 153 3.45 -4.57 5.14
N MET A 154 4.49 -3.82 4.85
CA MET A 154 5.84 -4.38 4.73
C MET A 154 6.63 -4.18 6.03
N THR A 155 7.28 -5.25 6.51
CA THR A 155 8.17 -5.21 7.68
C THR A 155 9.63 -5.35 7.31
N ALA A 156 10.00 -6.42 6.59
CA ALA A 156 11.35 -6.69 6.13
C ALA A 156 11.46 -6.91 4.62
N GLY A 157 10.34 -6.76 3.88
CA GLY A 157 10.32 -6.99 2.42
C GLY A 157 10.45 -8.46 1.99
N THR A 158 10.32 -9.43 2.91
CA THR A 158 10.52 -10.85 2.61
C THR A 158 9.56 -11.36 1.54
N ALA A 159 8.29 -10.96 1.58
CA ALA A 159 7.30 -11.37 0.57
C ALA A 159 7.70 -10.90 -0.83
N VAL A 160 8.14 -9.65 -0.95
CA VAL A 160 8.59 -9.06 -2.23
C VAL A 160 9.82 -9.82 -2.75
N ARG A 161 10.83 -10.05 -1.91
CA ARG A 161 12.04 -10.81 -2.28
C ARG A 161 11.76 -12.25 -2.71
N GLN A 162 10.71 -12.85 -2.17
CA GLN A 162 10.29 -14.20 -2.57
C GLN A 162 9.49 -14.22 -3.87
N VAL A 163 8.65 -13.21 -4.09
CA VAL A 163 7.72 -13.22 -5.23
C VAL A 163 8.31 -12.64 -6.50
N VAL A 164 9.19 -11.64 -6.42
CA VAL A 164 9.83 -11.05 -7.61
C VAL A 164 10.55 -12.10 -8.45
N PRO A 165 11.43 -12.96 -7.91
CA PRO A 165 12.07 -14.01 -8.70
C PRO A 165 11.07 -15.01 -9.29
N LYS A 166 9.97 -15.34 -8.58
CA LYS A 166 8.92 -16.21 -9.11
C LYS A 166 8.22 -15.61 -10.32
N ILE A 167 7.88 -14.32 -10.26
CA ILE A 167 7.27 -13.57 -11.38
C ILE A 167 8.22 -13.57 -12.56
N MET A 168 9.48 -13.20 -12.35
CA MET A 168 10.50 -13.12 -13.41
C MET A 168 10.83 -14.50 -14.02
N SER A 169 10.60 -15.60 -13.31
CA SER A 169 10.78 -16.95 -13.85
C SER A 169 9.64 -17.38 -14.80
N GLN A 170 8.49 -16.69 -14.80
CA GLN A 170 7.36 -17.04 -15.66
C GLN A 170 7.45 -16.38 -17.03
N ALA A 171 7.92 -15.14 -17.11
CA ALA A 171 8.03 -14.37 -18.34
C ALA A 171 8.96 -13.16 -18.12
N LYS A 172 9.44 -12.56 -19.22
CA LYS A 172 10.23 -11.32 -19.20
C LYS A 172 9.29 -10.12 -19.01
N VAL A 173 8.78 -9.94 -17.79
CA VAL A 173 7.90 -8.83 -17.44
C VAL A 173 8.68 -7.66 -16.85
N THR A 174 8.06 -6.48 -16.79
CA THR A 174 8.55 -5.33 -16.05
C THR A 174 7.69 -5.13 -14.79
N ILE A 175 8.28 -5.19 -13.61
CA ILE A 175 7.60 -4.78 -12.39
C ILE A 175 7.67 -3.26 -12.32
N VAL A 176 6.50 -2.61 -12.38
CA VAL A 176 6.39 -1.15 -12.49
C VAL A 176 6.27 -0.45 -11.15
N GLY A 177 6.04 -1.19 -10.08
CA GLY A 177 5.96 -0.64 -8.73
C GLY A 177 5.34 -1.60 -7.73
N LEU A 178 5.33 -1.16 -6.48
CA LEU A 178 4.64 -1.82 -5.37
C LEU A 178 3.76 -0.79 -4.64
N VAL A 179 2.50 -1.12 -4.39
CA VAL A 179 1.60 -0.30 -3.57
C VAL A 179 1.27 -1.03 -2.27
N LEU A 180 1.50 -0.35 -1.15
CA LEU A 180 1.23 -0.83 0.21
C LEU A 180 0.05 -0.08 0.82
N SER A 181 -0.69 -0.71 1.72
CA SER A 181 -1.70 0.01 2.50
C SER A 181 -1.04 1.00 3.47
N VAL A 182 -0.07 0.53 4.24
CA VAL A 182 0.62 1.35 5.24
C VAL A 182 2.12 1.13 5.21
N ASP A 183 2.88 2.22 5.08
CA ASP A 183 4.30 2.23 5.39
C ASP A 183 4.49 2.54 6.88
N ARG A 184 5.06 1.59 7.61
CA ARG A 184 5.35 1.76 9.05
C ARG A 184 6.54 2.67 9.31
N MET A 185 7.33 2.99 8.28
CA MET A 185 8.55 3.81 8.37
C MET A 185 9.53 3.30 9.44
N GLU A 186 9.59 2.01 9.68
CA GLU A 186 10.46 1.40 10.70
C GLU A 186 11.76 0.91 10.08
N ARG A 187 12.86 1.13 10.80
CA ARG A 187 14.17 0.60 10.43
C ARG A 187 14.18 -0.91 10.42
N THR A 188 14.82 -1.51 9.40
CA THR A 188 14.98 -2.95 9.28
C THR A 188 16.33 -3.40 9.85
N GLY A 189 16.30 -4.32 10.82
CA GLY A 189 17.50 -4.97 11.37
C GLY A 189 18.52 -3.97 11.93
N GLN A 190 19.79 -4.10 11.51
CA GLN A 190 20.88 -3.21 11.90
C GLN A 190 21.09 -2.04 10.92
N GLY A 191 20.30 -1.96 9.83
CA GLY A 191 20.38 -0.89 8.83
C GLY A 191 19.75 0.41 9.31
N GLN A 192 20.12 1.53 8.67
CA GLN A 192 19.55 2.85 8.94
C GLN A 192 18.25 3.10 8.16
N GLY A 193 18.06 2.40 7.03
CA GLY A 193 16.93 2.58 6.11
C GLY A 193 15.68 1.78 6.49
N SER A 194 14.55 2.19 5.94
CA SER A 194 13.28 1.48 6.03
C SER A 194 13.24 0.25 5.12
N ALA A 195 12.24 -0.62 5.32
CA ALA A 195 11.99 -1.74 4.41
C ALA A 195 11.64 -1.25 2.99
N VAL A 196 10.94 -0.12 2.90
CA VAL A 196 10.57 0.53 1.62
C VAL A 196 11.83 0.94 0.86
N GLU A 197 12.73 1.70 1.51
CA GLU A 197 13.99 2.13 0.90
C GLU A 197 14.82 0.93 0.44
N SER A 198 14.95 -0.11 1.28
CA SER A 198 15.70 -1.32 0.93
C SER A 198 15.15 -2.04 -0.31
N ILE A 199 13.83 -2.10 -0.48
CA ILE A 199 13.21 -2.70 -1.67
C ILE A 199 13.39 -1.82 -2.91
N MET A 200 13.28 -0.50 -2.78
CA MET A 200 13.51 0.43 -3.89
C MET A 200 14.94 0.35 -4.40
N ASP A 201 15.91 0.29 -3.49
CA ASP A 201 17.34 0.18 -3.82
C ASP A 201 17.68 -1.17 -4.48
N GLU A 202 17.07 -2.26 -4.00
CA GLU A 202 17.35 -3.61 -4.47
C GLU A 202 16.71 -3.91 -5.83
N PHE A 203 15.48 -3.46 -6.06
CA PHE A 203 14.69 -3.84 -7.24
C PHE A 203 14.47 -2.71 -8.24
N HIS A 204 14.83 -1.48 -7.92
CA HIS A 204 14.76 -0.31 -8.80
C HIS A 204 13.38 0.01 -9.35
N PHE A 205 12.32 -0.28 -8.59
CA PHE A 205 10.96 0.18 -8.87
C PHE A 205 10.40 1.00 -7.70
N PRO A 206 9.46 1.94 -7.95
CA PRO A 206 8.87 2.75 -6.90
C PRO A 206 8.02 1.92 -5.93
N VAL A 207 8.12 2.24 -4.64
CA VAL A 207 7.21 1.74 -3.60
C VAL A 207 6.38 2.91 -3.09
N ILE A 208 5.06 2.76 -3.18
CA ILE A 208 4.08 3.77 -2.80
C ILE A 208 3.24 3.19 -1.66
N SER A 209 2.96 3.97 -0.62
CA SER A 209 1.97 3.61 0.39
C SER A 209 0.75 4.51 0.28
N ILE A 210 -0.46 3.95 0.55
CA ILE A 210 -1.67 4.76 0.64
C ILE A 210 -1.47 5.80 1.74
N VAL A 211 -0.90 5.36 2.87
CA VAL A 211 -0.57 6.24 3.99
C VAL A 211 0.67 5.72 4.72
N ASN A 212 1.45 6.60 5.31
CA ASN A 212 2.51 6.22 6.24
C ASN A 212 2.09 6.49 7.69
N VAL A 213 2.83 5.93 8.64
CA VAL A 213 2.51 6.03 10.06
C VAL A 213 2.52 7.48 10.58
N ARG A 214 3.36 8.37 10.06
CA ARG A 214 3.38 9.80 10.44
C ARG A 214 2.10 10.50 10.00
N GLN A 215 1.62 10.20 8.80
CA GLN A 215 0.35 10.71 8.26
C GLN A 215 -0.86 10.18 9.05
N ILE A 216 -0.82 8.90 9.44
CA ILE A 216 -1.84 8.31 10.33
C ILE A 216 -1.94 9.09 11.65
N PHE A 217 -0.82 9.33 12.34
CA PHE A 217 -0.84 10.08 13.59
C PHE A 217 -1.26 11.53 13.39
N GLY A 218 -0.81 12.19 12.31
CA GLY A 218 -1.22 13.55 11.97
C GLY A 218 -2.72 13.67 11.73
N ALA A 219 -3.31 12.78 10.95
CA ALA A 219 -4.74 12.75 10.69
C ALA A 219 -5.54 12.40 11.96
N ALA A 220 -5.14 11.37 12.71
CA ALA A 220 -5.82 10.93 13.92
C ALA A 220 -5.84 11.99 15.04
N ALA A 221 -4.84 12.86 15.09
CA ALA A 221 -4.78 13.95 16.09
C ALA A 221 -5.92 14.97 15.93
N SER A 222 -6.47 15.15 14.73
CA SER A 222 -7.60 16.04 14.45
C SER A 222 -8.96 15.34 14.51
N MET A 223 -8.98 14.00 14.56
CA MET A 223 -10.22 13.21 14.55
C MET A 223 -10.80 13.06 15.95
N LYS A 224 -12.14 13.00 16.01
CA LYS A 224 -12.90 12.75 17.24
C LYS A 224 -13.68 11.45 17.14
N GLY A 225 -13.79 10.74 18.26
CA GLY A 225 -14.62 9.57 18.40
C GLY A 225 -16.14 9.92 18.40
N PRO A 226 -17.01 8.92 18.41
CA PRO A 226 -18.46 9.11 18.44
C PRO A 226 -18.94 9.89 19.67
N ASP A 227 -18.21 9.85 20.78
CA ASP A 227 -18.45 10.56 22.03
C ASP A 227 -17.84 11.97 22.07
N GLY A 228 -17.21 12.43 20.97
CA GLY A 228 -16.52 13.70 20.85
C GLY A 228 -15.11 13.74 21.48
N SER A 229 -14.64 12.64 22.08
CA SER A 229 -13.28 12.54 22.61
C SER A 229 -12.25 12.47 21.49
N PRO A 230 -10.99 12.94 21.70
CA PRO A 230 -9.92 12.74 20.74
C PRO A 230 -9.67 11.25 20.49
N ILE A 231 -9.55 10.82 19.22
CA ILE A 231 -9.17 9.44 18.87
C ILE A 231 -7.74 9.14 19.31
N LEU A 232 -6.88 10.13 19.22
CA LEU A 232 -5.49 10.07 19.67
C LEU A 232 -5.33 10.99 20.89
N ASP A 233 -5.29 10.41 22.08
CA ASP A 233 -5.00 11.16 23.30
C ASP A 233 -3.51 11.60 23.38
N GLN A 234 -3.23 12.57 24.24
CA GLN A 234 -1.88 13.14 24.38
C GLN A 234 -0.85 12.08 24.77
N ARG A 235 -1.20 11.13 25.63
CA ARG A 235 -0.31 10.05 26.08
C ARG A 235 0.08 9.14 24.90
N THR A 236 -0.89 8.75 24.10
CA THR A 236 -0.67 7.92 22.91
C THR A 236 0.12 8.68 21.84
N ALA A 237 -0.15 9.97 21.66
CA ALA A 237 0.60 10.82 20.73
C ALA A 237 2.09 10.94 21.17
N ASP A 238 2.35 11.09 22.47
CA ASP A 238 3.72 11.13 23.00
C ASP A 238 4.42 9.78 22.83
N ALA A 239 3.72 8.68 23.12
CA ALA A 239 4.23 7.33 22.92
C ALA A 239 4.57 7.07 21.43
N ALA A 240 3.74 7.57 20.49
CA ALA A 240 3.98 7.49 19.07
C ALA A 240 5.22 8.25 18.62
N ARG A 241 5.41 9.49 19.11
CA ARG A 241 6.61 10.28 18.83
C ARG A 241 7.87 9.56 19.33
N ASN A 242 7.85 9.07 20.55
CA ASN A 242 8.96 8.34 21.17
C ASN A 242 9.26 7.03 20.42
N TYR A 243 8.24 6.32 19.98
CA TYR A 243 8.38 5.11 19.20
C TYR A 243 9.06 5.37 17.86
N LEU A 244 8.59 6.38 17.11
CA LEU A 244 9.18 6.75 15.83
C LEU A 244 10.59 7.35 15.97
N ALA A 245 10.88 8.09 17.04
CA ALA A 245 12.24 8.57 17.32
C ALA A 245 13.22 7.40 17.56
N ARG A 246 12.73 6.30 18.17
CA ARG A 246 13.56 5.14 18.51
C ARG A 246 13.69 4.14 17.37
N TYR A 247 12.63 3.88 16.63
CA TYR A 247 12.54 2.80 15.65
C TYR A 247 12.27 3.27 14.23
N GLY A 248 11.96 4.54 14.01
CA GLY A 248 11.70 5.11 12.68
C GLY A 248 12.97 5.23 11.85
N ALA A 249 12.79 5.09 10.52
CA ALA A 249 13.80 5.37 9.51
C ALA A 249 13.74 6.84 9.08
#